data_c8878f3cebe20fe2a4a64ce8d7c83bd0
#
_entry.id   c8878f3cebe20fe2a4a64ce8d7c83bd0
#
_cell.length_a   1.000
_cell.length_b   1.000
_cell.length_c   1.000
_cell.angle_alpha   90.00
_cell.angle_beta   90.00
_cell.angle_gamma   90.00
#
_symmetry.space_group_name_H-M   'P 1'
#
loop_
_entity.id
_entity.type
_entity.pdbx_description
1 polymer ?
#
loop_
_entity_poly.entity_id
_entity_poly.type
_entity_poly.pdbx_seq_one_letter_code
_entity_poly.pdbx_strand_id
1 'polypeptide(L)'
;MDGHQVIDFACYRSRKNFNFNSTIMWPFRKTITFARSGILKGMTDCHSHLLPGVDDGVGTLDESLRILDMMEKHGVRKVWLTPHIMEDIPNETVTLQEKFQELKRSYNGTLELALAAEYMMDNLFEERLEKDDLLPLEEGKRYLLVETSYFNPPMELLSVLQRIQKKGYYPLLAHSERYEYMQKRDYQALKEEHVSFQLNLPSLAGMYGKHVQEKAEALLKAGMYDRTGCDIHAIGCYKTLVASAVKSEVIGTLQKQSDQ
;
A
#
# COMPACT_ATOMS: atom_id res chain seq x y z
N MET A 1 26.79 12.26 -20.81
CA MET A 1 25.94 13.31 -20.18
C MET A 1 24.51 12.84 -20.37
N ASP A 2 24.08 11.87 -19.61
CA ASP A 2 22.76 11.26 -19.76
C ASP A 2 21.97 11.57 -18.49
N GLY A 3 20.91 12.38 -18.71
CA GLY A 3 20.05 12.83 -17.65
C GLY A 3 19.12 11.70 -17.20
N HIS A 4 19.37 11.15 -16.04
CA HIS A 4 18.41 10.33 -15.35
C HIS A 4 17.23 11.22 -14.94
N GLN A 5 16.09 11.05 -15.59
CA GLN A 5 14.83 11.60 -15.12
C GLN A 5 14.41 10.79 -13.88
N VAL A 6 14.60 11.40 -12.72
CA VAL A 6 13.91 10.98 -11.51
C VAL A 6 12.42 11.22 -11.76
N ILE A 7 11.66 10.16 -11.87
CA ILE A 7 10.19 10.25 -12.00
C ILE A 7 9.64 10.59 -10.63
N ASP A 8 9.35 11.87 -10.45
CA ASP A 8 8.67 12.41 -9.28
C ASP A 8 7.23 11.86 -9.23
N PHE A 9 6.98 10.86 -8.41
CA PHE A 9 5.67 10.24 -8.17
C PHE A 9 4.78 11.05 -7.22
N ALA A 10 5.10 12.31 -7.00
CA ALA A 10 4.26 13.21 -6.24
C ALA A 10 2.93 13.46 -6.97
N CYS A 11 1.87 12.95 -6.40
CA CYS A 11 0.46 13.31 -6.55
C CYS A 11 0.09 14.13 -7.80
N TYR A 12 -0.28 13.46 -8.91
CA TYR A 12 -0.65 14.08 -10.18
C TYR A 12 -1.87 15.00 -10.00
N ARG A 13 -1.64 16.32 -10.02
CA ARG A 13 -2.68 17.36 -10.01
C ARG A 13 -3.31 17.49 -11.39
N SER A 14 -4.41 16.80 -11.64
CA SER A 14 -5.31 17.13 -12.76
C SER A 14 -6.38 18.11 -12.29
N ARG A 15 -6.21 19.41 -12.59
CA ARG A 15 -7.30 20.39 -12.56
C ARG A 15 -8.00 20.38 -13.91
N LYS A 16 -9.16 19.74 -14.01
CA LYS A 16 -10.14 20.01 -15.07
C LYS A 16 -11.45 20.45 -14.44
N ASN A 17 -11.78 21.72 -14.67
CA ASN A 17 -13.10 22.26 -14.38
C ASN A 17 -14.12 21.57 -15.32
N PHE A 18 -15.05 20.83 -14.76
CA PHE A 18 -16.22 20.34 -15.47
C PHE A 18 -17.46 21.12 -15.02
N ASN A 19 -18.03 21.87 -15.97
CA ASN A 19 -19.39 22.39 -15.85
C ASN A 19 -20.37 21.24 -16.06
N PHE A 20 -21.19 20.94 -15.06
CA PHE A 20 -22.30 20.01 -15.17
C PHE A 20 -23.62 20.78 -15.23
N ASN A 21 -24.26 20.79 -16.41
CA ASN A 21 -25.69 20.92 -16.54
C ASN A 21 -26.19 19.77 -17.42
N SER A 22 -26.65 18.70 -16.81
CA SER A 22 -27.67 17.79 -17.38
C SER A 22 -28.25 16.93 -16.27
N THR A 23 -29.52 17.23 -15.93
CA THR A 23 -30.32 16.47 -14.97
C THR A 23 -30.74 15.16 -15.62
N ILE A 24 -30.02 14.09 -15.40
CA ILE A 24 -30.51 12.73 -15.61
C ILE A 24 -30.51 12.06 -14.24
N MET A 25 -31.69 11.83 -13.68
CA MET A 25 -31.91 11.07 -12.46
C MET A 25 -31.57 9.60 -12.74
N TRP A 26 -30.30 9.20 -12.44
CA TRP A 26 -29.87 7.80 -12.36
C TRP A 26 -30.06 7.31 -10.91
N PRO A 27 -30.41 6.04 -10.66
CA PRO A 27 -30.64 5.54 -9.31
C PRO A 27 -29.39 5.74 -8.46
N PHE A 28 -29.55 6.41 -7.32
CA PHE A 28 -28.49 6.89 -6.42
C PHE A 28 -27.50 5.78 -6.07
N ARG A 29 -26.32 5.76 -6.68
CA ARG A 29 -25.16 5.07 -6.12
C ARG A 29 -24.80 5.86 -4.88
N LYS A 30 -25.18 5.36 -3.71
CA LYS A 30 -24.80 5.99 -2.44
C LYS A 30 -23.28 5.94 -2.33
N THR A 31 -22.66 7.12 -2.29
CA THR A 31 -21.23 7.25 -1.98
C THR A 31 -21.07 7.82 -0.58
N ILE A 32 -19.98 7.47 0.06
CA ILE A 32 -19.59 7.97 1.37
C ILE A 32 -18.09 8.29 1.34
N THR A 33 -17.62 9.29 2.09
CA THR A 33 -16.17 9.53 2.18
C THR A 33 -15.49 8.48 3.05
N PHE A 34 -14.21 8.20 2.78
CA PHE A 34 -13.44 7.27 3.61
C PHE A 34 -13.49 7.67 5.08
N ALA A 35 -13.34 8.97 5.41
CA ALA A 35 -13.43 9.47 6.79
C ALA A 35 -14.76 9.10 7.49
N ARG A 36 -15.86 9.01 6.75
CA ARG A 36 -17.20 8.73 7.31
C ARG A 36 -17.62 7.26 7.18
N SER A 37 -16.89 6.47 6.40
CA SER A 37 -17.27 5.09 6.08
C SER A 37 -17.11 4.13 7.26
N GLY A 38 -16.29 4.50 8.25
CA GLY A 38 -15.93 3.64 9.37
C GLY A 38 -14.84 2.59 9.05
N ILE A 39 -14.40 2.48 7.79
CA ILE A 39 -13.44 1.45 7.38
C ILE A 39 -12.06 1.60 8.02
N LEU A 40 -11.68 2.84 8.37
CA LEU A 40 -10.40 3.13 9.03
C LEU A 40 -10.43 2.77 10.53
N LYS A 41 -11.63 2.63 11.11
CA LYS A 41 -11.76 2.36 12.55
C LYS A 41 -11.35 0.91 12.88
N GLY A 42 -10.33 0.79 13.74
CA GLY A 42 -9.74 -0.50 14.12
C GLY A 42 -8.83 -1.11 13.06
N MET A 43 -8.64 -0.44 11.92
CA MET A 43 -7.82 -0.91 10.81
C MET A 43 -6.36 -1.08 11.25
N THR A 44 -5.72 -2.15 10.75
CA THR A 44 -4.27 -2.26 10.63
C THR A 44 -3.88 -1.82 9.22
N ASP A 45 -3.11 -0.74 9.10
CA ASP A 45 -2.50 -0.32 7.86
C ASP A 45 -1.19 -1.10 7.66
N CYS A 46 -1.13 -1.96 6.65
CA CYS A 46 0.02 -2.83 6.43
C CYS A 46 1.06 -2.25 5.44
N HIS A 47 0.85 -1.01 4.95
CA HIS A 47 1.72 -0.42 3.94
C HIS A 47 1.72 1.11 4.02
N SER A 48 2.86 1.70 4.43
CA SER A 48 3.03 3.15 4.50
C SER A 48 4.49 3.57 4.44
N HIS A 49 4.78 4.74 3.83
CA HIS A 49 6.10 5.36 3.72
C HIS A 49 6.23 6.53 4.70
N LEU A 50 5.92 6.23 5.98
CA LEU A 50 5.92 7.23 7.05
C LEU A 50 7.21 7.25 7.89
N LEU A 51 8.22 6.44 7.55
CA LEU A 51 9.54 6.54 8.18
C LEU A 51 10.30 7.71 7.56
N PRO A 52 10.64 8.78 8.32
CA PRO A 52 11.05 10.04 7.73
C PRO A 52 12.44 9.99 7.09
N GLY A 53 12.55 10.48 5.85
CA GLY A 53 13.81 10.76 5.17
C GLY A 53 14.64 9.52 4.81
N VAL A 54 13.97 8.39 4.52
CA VAL A 54 14.64 7.14 4.14
C VAL A 54 14.32 6.70 2.71
N ASP A 55 13.22 7.19 2.13
CA ASP A 55 12.77 6.87 0.78
C ASP A 55 12.06 8.09 0.15
N ASP A 56 11.24 7.88 -0.88
CA ASP A 56 10.42 8.91 -1.53
C ASP A 56 9.14 9.25 -0.76
N GLY A 57 8.95 8.69 0.44
CA GLY A 57 7.86 8.99 1.34
C GLY A 57 8.04 10.30 2.11
N VAL A 58 7.67 10.30 3.37
CA VAL A 58 7.69 11.50 4.22
C VAL A 58 9.12 11.95 4.51
N GLY A 59 9.43 13.21 4.20
CA GLY A 59 10.79 13.76 4.38
C GLY A 59 11.15 14.16 5.80
N THR A 60 10.17 14.43 6.69
CA THR A 60 10.44 14.99 8.02
C THR A 60 9.68 14.28 9.12
N LEU A 61 10.27 14.24 10.33
CA LEU A 61 9.64 13.69 11.52
C LEU A 61 8.31 14.39 11.85
N ASP A 62 8.26 15.72 11.73
CA ASP A 62 7.04 16.51 11.99
C ASP A 62 5.88 16.08 11.07
N GLU A 63 6.14 15.86 9.80
CA GLU A 63 5.12 15.40 8.86
C GLU A 63 4.66 13.98 9.17
N SER A 64 5.58 13.06 9.50
CA SER A 64 5.23 11.71 9.97
C SER A 64 4.28 11.76 11.16
N LEU A 65 4.66 12.50 12.21
CA LEU A 65 3.85 12.61 13.42
C LEU A 65 2.47 13.17 13.13
N ARG A 66 2.36 14.21 12.28
CA ARG A 66 1.06 14.78 11.89
C ARG A 66 0.18 13.79 11.12
N ILE A 67 0.75 12.94 10.26
CA ILE A 67 -0.01 11.92 9.54
C ILE A 67 -0.48 10.86 10.55
N LEU A 68 0.39 10.36 11.42
CA LEU A 68 0.05 9.38 12.45
C LEU A 68 -1.08 9.91 13.36
N ASP A 69 -1.01 11.17 13.81
CA ASP A 69 -2.09 11.80 14.58
C ASP A 69 -3.42 11.87 13.83
N MET A 70 -3.36 12.08 12.50
CA MET A 70 -4.58 12.08 11.67
C MET A 70 -5.13 10.67 11.51
N MET A 71 -4.29 9.64 11.35
CA MET A 71 -4.69 8.24 11.28
C MET A 71 -5.34 7.79 12.59
N GLU A 72 -4.75 8.15 13.73
CA GLU A 72 -5.33 7.92 15.06
C GLU A 72 -6.71 8.55 15.23
N LYS A 73 -6.88 9.82 14.84
CA LYS A 73 -8.18 10.52 14.86
C LYS A 73 -9.25 9.84 13.99
N HIS A 74 -8.86 9.16 12.92
CA HIS A 74 -9.78 8.35 12.11
C HIS A 74 -9.99 6.94 12.66
N GLY A 75 -9.32 6.59 13.78
CA GLY A 75 -9.51 5.34 14.50
C GLY A 75 -8.68 4.17 13.96
N VAL A 76 -7.65 4.43 13.16
CA VAL A 76 -6.65 3.40 12.79
C VAL A 76 -6.03 2.86 14.08
N ARG A 77 -5.79 1.56 14.15
CA ARG A 77 -5.26 0.90 15.36
C ARG A 77 -3.75 0.67 15.28
N LYS A 78 -3.28 0.23 14.11
CA LYS A 78 -1.88 -0.14 13.89
C LYS A 78 -1.41 0.35 12.53
N VAL A 79 -0.15 0.77 12.45
CA VAL A 79 0.51 1.17 11.21
C VAL A 79 1.84 0.44 11.09
N TRP A 80 2.01 -0.27 9.99
CA TRP A 80 3.29 -0.77 9.53
C TRP A 80 3.97 0.29 8.68
N LEU A 81 5.15 0.74 9.11
CA LEU A 81 6.03 1.57 8.31
C LEU A 81 6.84 0.62 7.43
N THR A 82 6.70 0.77 6.13
CA THR A 82 7.26 -0.15 5.13
C THR A 82 8.10 0.61 4.10
N PRO A 83 9.17 1.29 4.52
CA PRO A 83 10.02 2.02 3.57
C PRO A 83 10.56 1.09 2.49
N HIS A 84 10.83 1.67 1.32
CA HIS A 84 11.43 0.95 0.22
C HIS A 84 12.82 0.41 0.54
N ILE A 85 13.08 -0.83 0.09
CA ILE A 85 14.41 -1.40 -0.08
C ILE A 85 14.51 -1.91 -1.52
N MET A 86 15.30 -1.20 -2.34
CA MET A 86 15.51 -1.48 -3.76
C MET A 86 16.88 -0.96 -4.21
N GLU A 87 17.35 -1.35 -5.40
CA GLU A 87 18.66 -0.92 -5.91
C GLU A 87 18.84 0.60 -5.92
N ASP A 88 17.79 1.35 -6.27
CA ASP A 88 17.82 2.83 -6.30
C ASP A 88 17.70 3.45 -4.89
N ILE A 89 17.18 2.72 -3.92
CA ILE A 89 17.02 3.13 -2.52
C ILE A 89 17.54 1.97 -1.63
N PRO A 90 18.87 1.81 -1.54
CA PRO A 90 19.49 0.64 -0.89
C PRO A 90 19.56 0.80 0.63
N ASN A 91 18.41 1.00 1.26
CA ASN A 91 18.29 1.15 2.71
C ASN A 91 18.85 -0.05 3.46
N GLU A 92 19.63 0.21 4.52
CA GLU A 92 20.16 -0.82 5.40
C GLU A 92 19.20 -1.11 6.56
N THR A 93 18.97 -2.39 6.84
CA THR A 93 18.07 -2.85 7.91
C THR A 93 18.35 -2.19 9.26
N VAL A 94 19.64 -2.07 9.66
CA VAL A 94 20.05 -1.45 10.92
C VAL A 94 19.65 0.04 10.93
N THR A 95 19.92 0.76 9.86
CA THR A 95 19.58 2.19 9.74
C THR A 95 18.07 2.41 9.84
N LEU A 96 17.27 1.58 9.17
CA LEU A 96 15.81 1.65 9.26
C LEU A 96 15.31 1.39 10.68
N GLN A 97 15.89 0.41 11.38
CA GLN A 97 15.56 0.10 12.77
C GLN A 97 15.89 1.28 13.69
N GLU A 98 17.05 1.93 13.54
CA GLU A 98 17.44 3.11 14.32
C GLU A 98 16.46 4.28 14.09
N LYS A 99 16.16 4.59 12.85
CA LYS A 99 15.18 5.62 12.46
C LYS A 99 13.79 5.32 13.00
N PHE A 100 13.37 4.07 12.96
CA PHE A 100 12.09 3.64 13.54
C PHE A 100 12.04 3.88 15.06
N GLN A 101 13.11 3.56 15.77
CA GLN A 101 13.18 3.82 17.21
C GLN A 101 13.15 5.33 17.54
N GLU A 102 13.74 6.17 16.68
CA GLU A 102 13.67 7.63 16.81
C GLU A 102 12.22 8.13 16.66
N LEU A 103 11.53 7.71 15.58
CA LEU A 103 10.14 8.04 15.37
C LEU A 103 9.26 7.55 16.53
N LYS A 104 9.45 6.29 16.95
CA LYS A 104 8.66 5.68 18.04
C LYS A 104 8.80 6.42 19.36
N ARG A 105 10.02 6.91 19.70
CA ARG A 105 10.24 7.72 20.91
C ARG A 105 9.58 9.09 20.82
N SER A 106 9.41 9.63 19.63
CA SER A 106 8.83 10.96 19.37
C SER A 106 7.30 10.93 19.26
N TYR A 107 6.72 9.76 18.98
CA TYR A 107 5.27 9.60 18.86
C TYR A 107 4.65 9.37 20.25
N ASN A 108 3.71 10.25 20.62
CA ASN A 108 3.03 10.23 21.93
C ASN A 108 1.57 9.75 21.83
N GLY A 109 1.12 9.29 20.67
CA GLY A 109 -0.24 8.78 20.47
C GLY A 109 -0.38 7.29 20.86
N THR A 110 -1.54 6.73 20.55
CA THR A 110 -1.93 5.36 20.94
C THR A 110 -1.85 4.34 19.80
N LEU A 111 -1.49 4.76 18.57
CA LEU A 111 -1.28 3.81 17.46
C LEU A 111 -0.17 2.83 17.79
N GLU A 112 -0.42 1.57 17.51
CA GLU A 112 0.64 0.57 17.48
C GLU A 112 1.49 0.80 16.23
N LEU A 113 2.78 1.12 16.40
CA LEU A 113 3.73 1.29 15.30
C LEU A 113 4.62 0.06 15.19
N ALA A 114 4.79 -0.44 13.98
CA ALA A 114 5.66 -1.55 13.65
C ALA A 114 6.49 -1.21 12.40
N LEU A 115 7.65 -1.84 12.26
CA LEU A 115 8.55 -1.68 11.11
C LEU A 115 8.57 -2.97 10.29
N ALA A 116 8.45 -2.80 8.99
CA ALA A 116 8.76 -3.80 7.97
C ALA A 116 9.42 -3.08 6.78
N ALA A 117 9.51 -3.70 5.63
CA ALA A 117 9.95 -3.02 4.41
C ALA A 117 9.12 -3.46 3.21
N GLU A 118 8.98 -2.57 2.22
CA GLU A 118 8.54 -2.91 0.88
C GLU A 118 9.77 -3.16 0.00
N TYR A 119 9.83 -4.34 -0.60
CA TYR A 119 10.94 -4.76 -1.44
C TYR A 119 10.57 -4.75 -2.92
N MET A 120 11.32 -3.98 -3.73
CA MET A 120 11.31 -4.23 -5.18
C MET A 120 11.97 -5.59 -5.45
N MET A 121 11.35 -6.45 -6.24
CA MET A 121 11.94 -7.73 -6.65
C MET A 121 13.04 -7.52 -7.70
N ASP A 122 14.18 -6.96 -7.25
CA ASP A 122 15.39 -6.66 -8.01
C ASP A 122 16.59 -7.50 -7.50
N ASN A 123 17.81 -7.21 -7.98
CA ASN A 123 19.00 -7.97 -7.58
C ASN A 123 19.35 -7.73 -6.10
N LEU A 124 19.13 -6.52 -5.56
CA LEU A 124 19.35 -6.25 -4.15
C LEU A 124 18.42 -7.08 -3.26
N PHE A 125 17.14 -7.20 -3.63
CA PHE A 125 16.21 -8.09 -2.93
C PHE A 125 16.68 -9.54 -2.93
N GLU A 126 17.16 -10.04 -4.08
CA GLU A 126 17.68 -11.39 -4.22
C GLU A 126 18.85 -11.65 -3.26
N GLU A 127 19.80 -10.71 -3.20
CA GLU A 127 20.94 -10.79 -2.27
C GLU A 127 20.50 -10.83 -0.80
N ARG A 128 19.52 -9.98 -0.43
CA ARG A 128 19.00 -9.91 0.94
C ARG A 128 18.21 -11.17 1.29
N LEU A 129 17.43 -11.69 0.36
CA LEU A 129 16.71 -12.95 0.55
C LEU A 129 17.68 -14.12 0.81
N GLU A 130 18.81 -14.18 0.09
CA GLU A 130 19.83 -15.21 0.33
C GLU A 130 20.49 -15.05 1.71
N LYS A 131 20.79 -13.82 2.14
CA LYS A 131 21.40 -13.50 3.43
C LYS A 131 20.45 -13.57 4.62
N ASP A 132 19.15 -13.74 4.39
CA ASP A 132 18.06 -13.63 5.39
C ASP A 132 18.06 -12.25 6.12
N ASP A 133 18.51 -11.19 5.41
CA ASP A 133 18.53 -9.81 5.89
C ASP A 133 17.26 -9.06 5.46
N LEU A 134 16.14 -9.37 6.12
CA LEU A 134 14.80 -8.93 5.72
C LEU A 134 13.99 -8.42 6.91
N LEU A 135 13.11 -7.46 6.65
CA LEU A 135 12.14 -6.88 7.60
C LEU A 135 10.72 -7.31 7.19
N PRO A 136 10.21 -8.46 7.68
CA PRO A 136 8.87 -8.92 7.39
C PRO A 136 7.82 -8.20 8.24
N LEU A 137 6.55 -8.18 7.76
CA LEU A 137 5.40 -7.93 8.60
C LEU A 137 5.13 -9.19 9.44
N GLU A 138 5.31 -9.10 10.75
CA GLU A 138 5.11 -10.22 11.68
C GLU A 138 3.72 -10.14 12.32
N GLU A 139 2.73 -10.82 11.70
CA GLU A 139 1.35 -10.92 12.18
C GLU A 139 0.88 -12.39 12.20
N GLY A 140 1.41 -13.16 13.16
CA GLY A 140 1.17 -14.61 13.24
C GLY A 140 1.92 -15.42 12.18
N LYS A 141 2.25 -14.78 11.04
CA LYS A 141 3.11 -15.26 9.95
C LYS A 141 4.08 -14.15 9.58
N ARG A 142 5.18 -14.51 8.93
CA ARG A 142 6.21 -13.58 8.44
C ARG A 142 5.92 -13.22 6.97
N TYR A 143 5.13 -12.17 6.73
CA TYR A 143 4.83 -11.70 5.38
C TYR A 143 5.94 -10.81 4.86
N LEU A 144 6.42 -11.05 3.63
CA LEU A 144 7.27 -10.12 2.91
C LEU A 144 6.41 -9.30 1.94
N LEU A 145 6.35 -8.00 2.18
CA LEU A 145 5.73 -7.06 1.26
C LEU A 145 6.69 -6.85 0.09
N VAL A 146 6.26 -7.24 -1.09
CA VAL A 146 7.07 -7.19 -2.30
C VAL A 146 6.33 -6.50 -3.42
N GLU A 147 7.05 -5.77 -4.27
CA GLU A 147 6.51 -5.13 -5.46
C GLU A 147 7.33 -5.45 -6.71
N THR A 148 6.76 -5.17 -7.88
CA THR A 148 7.40 -5.28 -9.19
C THR A 148 7.17 -4.01 -10.03
N SER A 149 7.78 -3.93 -11.19
CA SER A 149 7.39 -2.91 -12.19
C SER A 149 5.89 -2.99 -12.48
N TYR A 150 5.23 -1.83 -12.58
CA TYR A 150 3.79 -1.76 -12.89
C TYR A 150 3.45 -2.20 -14.32
N PHE A 151 4.40 -2.08 -15.24
CA PHE A 151 4.16 -2.24 -16.68
C PHE A 151 4.60 -3.60 -17.22
N ASN A 152 5.66 -4.17 -16.65
CA ASN A 152 6.26 -5.41 -17.13
C ASN A 152 6.47 -6.40 -15.98
N PRO A 153 6.06 -7.66 -16.12
CA PRO A 153 6.38 -8.66 -15.13
C PRO A 153 7.90 -8.90 -15.09
N PRO A 154 8.48 -9.17 -13.90
CA PRO A 154 9.82 -9.72 -13.85
C PRO A 154 9.85 -11.08 -14.57
N MET A 155 10.97 -11.42 -15.22
CA MET A 155 11.09 -12.64 -16.04
C MET A 155 10.76 -13.92 -15.27
N GLU A 156 10.98 -13.93 -13.95
CA GLU A 156 10.82 -15.11 -13.08
C GLU A 156 9.92 -14.86 -11.87
N LEU A 157 8.86 -14.06 -12.02
CA LEU A 157 7.99 -13.67 -10.91
C LEU A 157 7.61 -14.86 -10.00
N LEU A 158 7.10 -15.93 -10.58
CA LEU A 158 6.68 -17.10 -9.81
C LEU A 158 7.87 -17.79 -9.11
N SER A 159 9.02 -17.89 -9.77
CA SER A 159 10.23 -18.48 -9.19
C SER A 159 10.72 -17.69 -7.98
N VAL A 160 10.71 -16.35 -8.05
CA VAL A 160 11.07 -15.47 -6.92
C VAL A 160 10.10 -15.67 -5.75
N LEU A 161 8.79 -15.67 -6.01
CA LEU A 161 7.77 -15.87 -4.98
C LEU A 161 7.90 -17.24 -4.28
N GLN A 162 8.20 -18.30 -5.05
CA GLN A 162 8.46 -19.64 -4.51
C GLN A 162 9.75 -19.68 -3.67
N ARG A 163 10.79 -18.90 -4.02
CA ARG A 163 12.03 -18.80 -3.20
C ARG A 163 11.74 -18.11 -1.87
N ILE A 164 10.91 -17.07 -1.85
CA ILE A 164 10.43 -16.42 -0.62
C ILE A 164 9.79 -17.48 0.29
N GLN A 165 8.88 -18.31 -0.26
CA GLN A 165 8.20 -19.37 0.49
C GLN A 165 9.17 -20.44 1.02
N LYS A 166 10.15 -20.86 0.22
CA LYS A 166 11.18 -21.82 0.64
C LYS A 166 12.04 -21.32 1.81
N LYS A 167 12.21 -20.00 1.94
CA LYS A 167 12.89 -19.36 3.09
C LYS A 167 11.98 -19.23 4.33
N GLY A 168 10.72 -19.68 4.25
CA GLY A 168 9.76 -19.66 5.37
C GLY A 168 9.00 -18.35 5.52
N TYR A 169 8.99 -17.51 4.50
CA TYR A 169 8.20 -16.31 4.42
C TYR A 169 6.92 -16.51 3.60
N TYR A 170 5.97 -15.61 3.78
CA TYR A 170 4.74 -15.56 3.00
C TYR A 170 4.79 -14.33 2.08
N PRO A 171 4.82 -14.49 0.75
CA PRO A 171 4.84 -13.35 -0.15
C PRO A 171 3.51 -12.60 -0.07
N LEU A 172 3.58 -11.28 0.13
CA LEU A 172 2.47 -10.33 0.10
C LEU A 172 2.73 -9.34 -1.03
N LEU A 173 2.02 -9.49 -2.15
CA LEU A 173 2.18 -8.62 -3.30
C LEU A 173 1.50 -7.27 -3.04
N ALA A 174 2.29 -6.20 -2.98
CA ALA A 174 1.85 -4.84 -2.71
C ALA A 174 0.91 -4.34 -3.82
N HIS A 175 -0.09 -3.51 -3.44
CA HIS A 175 -0.99 -2.82 -4.38
C HIS A 175 -1.25 -3.56 -5.69
N SER A 176 -1.61 -4.84 -5.58
CA SER A 176 -1.63 -5.80 -6.69
C SER A 176 -2.53 -5.38 -7.86
N GLU A 177 -3.50 -4.51 -7.63
CA GLU A 177 -4.37 -3.92 -8.67
C GLU A 177 -3.66 -2.93 -9.59
N ARG A 178 -2.46 -2.41 -9.23
CA ARG A 178 -1.71 -1.43 -10.03
C ARG A 178 -0.91 -2.05 -11.17
N TYR A 179 -0.67 -3.37 -11.16
CA TYR A 179 0.10 -4.04 -12.21
C TYR A 179 -0.71 -4.14 -13.51
N GLU A 180 -0.33 -3.38 -14.55
CA GLU A 180 -1.06 -3.30 -15.82
C GLU A 180 -1.01 -4.62 -16.61
N TYR A 181 0.06 -5.39 -16.48
CA TYR A 181 0.25 -6.67 -17.17
C TYR A 181 -0.59 -7.80 -16.60
N MET A 182 -1.07 -7.72 -15.34
CA MET A 182 -1.80 -8.80 -14.69
C MET A 182 -3.26 -8.85 -15.13
N GLN A 183 -3.67 -10.03 -15.59
CA GLN A 183 -5.05 -10.37 -15.94
C GLN A 183 -5.68 -11.24 -14.85
N LYS A 184 -7.01 -11.39 -14.89
CA LYS A 184 -7.75 -12.20 -13.89
C LYS A 184 -7.14 -13.59 -13.66
N ARG A 185 -6.70 -14.28 -14.72
CA ARG A 185 -6.08 -15.61 -14.64
C ARG A 185 -4.77 -15.61 -13.85
N ASP A 186 -4.00 -14.51 -13.94
CA ASP A 186 -2.69 -14.40 -13.29
C ASP A 186 -2.87 -14.27 -11.76
N TYR A 187 -3.87 -13.49 -11.31
CA TYR A 187 -4.24 -13.42 -9.89
C TYR A 187 -4.70 -14.78 -9.36
N GLN A 188 -5.50 -15.52 -10.13
CA GLN A 188 -5.96 -16.86 -9.74
C GLN A 188 -4.78 -17.83 -9.60
N ALA A 189 -3.88 -17.86 -10.58
CA ALA A 189 -2.68 -18.71 -10.54
C ALA A 189 -1.78 -18.37 -9.34
N LEU A 190 -1.56 -17.08 -9.03
CA LEU A 190 -0.78 -16.68 -7.85
C LEU A 190 -1.47 -17.05 -6.53
N LYS A 191 -2.80 -17.03 -6.47
CA LYS A 191 -3.55 -17.52 -5.29
C LYS A 191 -3.40 -19.02 -5.09
N GLU A 192 -3.43 -19.80 -6.17
CA GLU A 192 -3.17 -21.26 -6.13
C GLU A 192 -1.76 -21.56 -5.61
N GLU A 193 -0.81 -20.67 -5.85
CA GLU A 193 0.56 -20.71 -5.32
C GLU A 193 0.70 -20.05 -3.94
N HIS A 194 -0.40 -19.81 -3.23
CA HIS A 194 -0.43 -19.23 -1.88
C HIS A 194 0.20 -17.84 -1.74
N VAL A 195 0.17 -17.03 -2.80
CA VAL A 195 0.58 -15.62 -2.76
C VAL A 195 -0.55 -14.77 -2.16
N SER A 196 -0.22 -13.96 -1.18
CA SER A 196 -1.15 -13.00 -0.58
C SER A 196 -1.14 -11.67 -1.35
N PHE A 197 -2.28 -10.98 -1.37
CA PHE A 197 -2.42 -9.68 -2.05
C PHE A 197 -2.81 -8.58 -1.06
N GLN A 198 -2.11 -7.45 -1.17
CA GLN A 198 -2.46 -6.22 -0.47
C GLN A 198 -3.29 -5.32 -1.38
N LEU A 199 -4.46 -4.90 -0.86
CA LEU A 199 -5.29 -3.85 -1.44
C LEU A 199 -4.75 -2.49 -1.03
N ASN A 200 -4.57 -1.58 -1.99
CA ASN A 200 -4.28 -0.19 -1.71
C ASN A 200 -5.58 0.65 -1.65
N LEU A 201 -5.92 1.22 -0.48
CA LEU A 201 -7.14 2.02 -0.32
C LEU A 201 -7.23 3.22 -1.27
N PRO A 202 -6.15 3.97 -1.58
CA PRO A 202 -6.14 4.99 -2.61
C PRO A 202 -6.60 4.52 -4.00
N SER A 203 -6.42 3.25 -4.33
CA SER A 203 -6.94 2.68 -5.59
C SER A 203 -8.47 2.70 -5.63
N LEU A 204 -9.14 2.33 -4.54
CA LEU A 204 -10.60 2.42 -4.43
C LEU A 204 -11.10 3.87 -4.46
N ALA A 205 -10.29 4.82 -4.02
CA ALA A 205 -10.55 6.24 -4.11
C ALA A 205 -10.38 6.82 -5.53
N GLY A 206 -9.86 6.02 -6.46
CA GLY A 206 -9.56 6.44 -7.84
C GLY A 206 -8.32 7.34 -7.97
N MET A 207 -7.45 7.37 -6.97
CA MET A 207 -6.25 8.23 -6.96
C MET A 207 -5.24 7.85 -8.05
N TYR A 208 -5.25 6.59 -8.49
CA TYR A 208 -4.40 6.06 -9.59
C TYR A 208 -5.15 5.89 -10.91
N GLY A 209 -6.31 6.56 -11.04
CA GLY A 209 -7.13 6.52 -12.25
C GLY A 209 -8.19 5.43 -12.25
N LYS A 210 -9.11 5.57 -13.23
CA LYS A 210 -10.33 4.76 -13.29
C LYS A 210 -10.06 3.27 -13.52
N HIS A 211 -9.06 2.94 -14.35
CA HIS A 211 -8.72 1.55 -14.66
C HIS A 211 -8.27 0.78 -13.42
N VAL A 212 -7.37 1.38 -12.61
CA VAL A 212 -6.90 0.80 -11.35
C VAL A 212 -8.05 0.67 -10.35
N GLN A 213 -8.92 1.69 -10.26
CA GLN A 213 -10.11 1.64 -9.38
C GLN A 213 -11.04 0.49 -9.75
N GLU A 214 -11.36 0.32 -11.03
CA GLU A 214 -12.24 -0.76 -11.52
C GLU A 214 -11.63 -2.14 -11.27
N LYS A 215 -10.30 -2.28 -11.45
CA LYS A 215 -9.57 -3.50 -11.13
C LYS A 215 -9.58 -3.80 -9.62
N ALA A 216 -9.32 -2.78 -8.77
CA ALA A 216 -9.38 -2.91 -7.32
C ALA A 216 -10.78 -3.37 -6.84
N GLU A 217 -11.85 -2.74 -7.34
CA GLU A 217 -13.22 -3.13 -7.03
C GLU A 217 -13.54 -4.56 -7.48
N ALA A 218 -13.05 -4.98 -8.66
CA ALA A 218 -13.28 -6.33 -9.18
C ALA A 218 -12.55 -7.40 -8.36
N LEU A 219 -11.28 -7.17 -7.99
CA LEU A 219 -10.50 -8.07 -7.15
C LEU A 219 -11.08 -8.15 -5.72
N LEU A 220 -11.51 -7.01 -5.17
CA LEU A 220 -12.19 -6.97 -3.86
C LEU A 220 -13.47 -7.80 -3.87
N LYS A 221 -14.31 -7.62 -4.89
CA LYS A 221 -15.55 -8.40 -5.06
C LYS A 221 -15.28 -9.90 -5.23
N ALA A 222 -14.15 -10.27 -5.82
CA ALA A 222 -13.72 -11.65 -5.98
C ALA A 222 -13.07 -12.26 -4.72
N GLY A 223 -12.91 -11.49 -3.63
CA GLY A 223 -12.28 -11.96 -2.38
C GLY A 223 -10.79 -12.23 -2.53
N MET A 224 -10.10 -11.51 -3.40
CA MET A 224 -8.69 -11.79 -3.70
C MET A 224 -7.71 -11.19 -2.68
N TYR A 225 -8.12 -10.17 -1.92
CA TYR A 225 -7.23 -9.47 -1.00
C TYR A 225 -7.16 -10.13 0.39
N ASP A 226 -5.96 -10.12 0.96
CA ASP A 226 -5.65 -10.66 2.29
C ASP A 226 -5.31 -9.56 3.29
N ARG A 227 -4.80 -8.44 2.83
CA ARG A 227 -4.37 -7.30 3.64
C ARG A 227 -4.76 -5.99 2.98
N THR A 228 -4.84 -4.94 3.78
CA THR A 228 -5.16 -3.57 3.32
C THR A 228 -4.08 -2.61 3.78
N GLY A 229 -3.65 -1.72 2.89
CA GLY A 229 -2.70 -0.66 3.18
C GLY A 229 -3.09 0.66 2.52
N CYS A 230 -2.50 1.75 2.97
CA CYS A 230 -2.76 3.08 2.42
C CYS A 230 -1.65 3.58 1.50
N ASP A 231 -0.44 3.01 1.57
CA ASP A 231 0.70 3.40 0.73
C ASP A 231 0.90 4.93 0.72
N ILE A 232 0.88 5.53 1.92
CA ILE A 232 0.92 6.99 2.10
C ILE A 232 2.35 7.48 2.11
N HIS A 233 2.65 8.39 1.16
CA HIS A 233 3.96 9.03 1.00
C HIS A 233 3.99 10.50 1.49
N ALA A 234 2.83 11.15 1.66
CA ALA A 234 2.76 12.54 2.07
C ALA A 234 1.42 12.86 2.75
N ILE A 235 1.39 13.92 3.57
CA ILE A 235 0.16 14.37 4.25
C ILE A 235 -0.95 14.75 3.26
N GLY A 236 -0.59 15.24 2.07
CA GLY A 236 -1.53 15.55 1.00
C GLY A 236 -2.25 14.31 0.48
N CYS A 237 -1.56 13.18 0.34
CA CYS A 237 -2.12 11.91 -0.08
C CYS A 237 -3.15 11.39 0.93
N TYR A 238 -2.80 11.41 2.23
CA TYR A 238 -3.72 10.98 3.28
C TYR A 238 -4.98 11.88 3.35
N LYS A 239 -4.82 13.21 3.28
CA LYS A 239 -5.95 14.14 3.25
C LYS A 239 -6.87 13.90 2.04
N THR A 240 -6.29 13.61 0.89
CA THR A 240 -7.05 13.29 -0.32
C THR A 240 -7.80 11.98 -0.15
N LEU A 241 -7.15 10.92 0.35
CA LEU A 241 -7.79 9.63 0.61
C LEU A 241 -9.03 9.79 1.51
N VAL A 242 -8.88 10.39 2.69
CA VAL A 242 -9.98 10.47 3.67
C VAL A 242 -11.15 11.33 3.19
N ALA A 243 -10.89 12.32 2.33
CA ALA A 243 -11.91 13.17 1.70
C ALA A 243 -12.58 12.53 0.47
N SER A 244 -11.95 11.52 -0.13
CA SER A 244 -12.43 10.89 -1.35
C SER A 244 -13.71 10.10 -1.11
N ALA A 245 -14.62 10.17 -2.10
CA ALA A 245 -15.88 9.42 -2.09
C ALA A 245 -15.67 8.02 -2.66
N VAL A 246 -16.24 7.04 -1.99
CA VAL A 246 -16.25 5.63 -2.39
C VAL A 246 -17.69 5.10 -2.38
N LYS A 247 -18.00 4.12 -3.23
CA LYS A 247 -19.32 3.49 -3.27
C LYS A 247 -19.61 2.75 -1.95
N SER A 248 -20.79 2.94 -1.38
CA SER A 248 -21.16 2.27 -0.12
C SER A 248 -21.15 0.75 -0.24
N GLU A 249 -21.42 0.18 -1.41
CA GLU A 249 -21.31 -1.26 -1.66
C GLU A 249 -19.89 -1.79 -1.57
N VAL A 250 -18.90 -1.00 -2.02
CA VAL A 250 -17.45 -1.32 -1.90
C VAL A 250 -17.04 -1.35 -0.44
N ILE A 251 -17.46 -0.35 0.35
CA ILE A 251 -17.21 -0.33 1.80
C ILE A 251 -17.83 -1.55 2.49
N GLY A 252 -19.09 -1.88 2.16
CA GLY A 252 -19.74 -3.05 2.74
C GLY A 252 -19.05 -4.38 2.39
N THR A 253 -18.42 -4.49 1.21
CA THR A 253 -17.62 -5.67 0.86
C THR A 253 -16.33 -5.72 1.64
N LEU A 254 -15.63 -4.58 1.77
CA LEU A 254 -14.37 -4.49 2.50
C LEU A 254 -14.54 -4.79 4.00
N GLN A 255 -15.61 -4.28 4.63
CA GLN A 255 -15.93 -4.58 6.04
C GLN A 255 -16.15 -6.07 6.28
N LYS A 256 -16.89 -6.76 5.40
CA LYS A 256 -17.12 -8.21 5.52
C LYS A 256 -15.85 -9.05 5.43
N GLN A 257 -14.83 -8.58 4.68
CA GLN A 257 -13.55 -9.29 4.58
C GLN A 257 -12.66 -9.02 5.80
N SER A 258 -12.79 -7.85 6.44
CA SER A 258 -12.04 -7.51 7.65
C SER A 258 -12.54 -8.26 8.90
N ASP A 259 -13.78 -8.77 8.87
CA ASP A 259 -14.40 -9.50 9.99
C ASP A 259 -14.13 -11.04 9.93
N GLN A 260 -13.45 -11.52 8.89
CA GLN A 260 -13.06 -12.94 8.69
C GLN A 260 -11.59 -13.17 9.06
#